data_a939a684286d60ff3169b4a55dabbc38
#
_entry.id   a939a684286d60ff3169b4a55dabbc38
#
_cell.length_a   1.000
_cell.length_b   1.000
_cell.length_c   1.000
_cell.angle_alpha   90.00
_cell.angle_beta   90.00
_cell.angle_gamma   90.00
#
_symmetry.space_group_name_H-M   'P 1'
#
loop_
_entity.id
_entity.type
_entity.pdbx_description
1 polymer ?
#
loop_
_entity_poly.entity_id
_entity_poly.type
_entity_poly.pdbx_seq_one_letter_code
_entity_poly.pdbx_strand_id
1 'polypeptide(L)'
;MNNQKTFMLILTSIVLLIAGYGIYVERNIKASATTILEDRLKPVPLISHRFDYYGTTVQDNFSSHVVDYDQLLANRGEIQKIKQQTEKEWEEYKSTYLTPEEAVLVQHAQRGMDEADDLVNTLLEKAVTDRKAVDSILATGILNEKINPVLDDTNALLELQTKVGKEETMKMIDLLKNFSNFMMGALALAVVLLGSIVYPMIKKQEEKPKPKRRTPVKKTTTPKKPAVKK
;
A
#
# COMPACT_ATOMS: atom_id res chain seq x y z
N MET A 1 -25.31 12.28 -42.43
CA MET A 1 -23.83 12.17 -42.38
C MET A 1 -23.22 12.92 -41.21
N ASN A 2 -23.82 14.02 -40.74
CA ASN A 2 -23.28 14.81 -39.61
C ASN A 2 -23.35 14.09 -38.25
N ASN A 3 -24.46 13.41 -37.96
CA ASN A 3 -24.66 12.76 -36.65
C ASN A 3 -23.68 11.62 -36.36
N GLN A 4 -23.23 10.89 -37.35
CA GLN A 4 -22.29 9.78 -37.19
C GLN A 4 -20.88 10.27 -36.88
N LYS A 5 -20.45 11.39 -37.48
CA LYS A 5 -19.14 12.02 -37.17
C LYS A 5 -19.14 12.59 -35.74
N THR A 6 -20.21 13.27 -35.35
CA THR A 6 -20.36 13.82 -33.98
C THR A 6 -20.33 12.71 -32.94
N PHE A 7 -21.01 11.59 -33.20
CA PHE A 7 -20.98 10.41 -32.30
C PHE A 7 -19.57 9.83 -32.15
N MET A 8 -18.85 9.63 -33.26
CA MET A 8 -17.47 9.12 -33.22
C MET A 8 -16.54 10.05 -32.41
N LEU A 9 -16.71 11.37 -32.55
CA LEU A 9 -15.95 12.34 -31.77
C LEU A 9 -16.26 12.23 -30.30
N ILE A 10 -17.53 12.12 -29.89
CA ILE A 10 -17.92 11.98 -28.47
C ILE A 10 -17.34 10.66 -27.90
N LEU A 11 -17.47 9.57 -28.63
CA LEU A 11 -16.94 8.27 -28.17
C LEU A 11 -15.42 8.30 -28.00
N THR A 12 -14.71 8.87 -28.99
CA THR A 12 -13.25 9.04 -28.92
C THR A 12 -12.85 9.91 -27.72
N SER A 13 -13.57 11.00 -27.45
CA SER A 13 -13.33 11.88 -26.32
C SER A 13 -13.51 11.13 -24.98
N ILE A 14 -14.56 10.32 -24.86
CA ILE A 14 -14.80 9.49 -23.66
C ILE A 14 -13.65 8.51 -23.44
N VAL A 15 -13.21 7.82 -24.49
CA VAL A 15 -12.09 6.86 -24.42
C VAL A 15 -10.80 7.57 -23.98
N LEU A 16 -10.50 8.76 -24.52
CA LEU A 16 -9.34 9.53 -24.15
C LEU A 16 -9.40 10.01 -22.68
N LEU A 17 -10.58 10.43 -22.21
CA LEU A 17 -10.77 10.80 -20.79
C LEU A 17 -10.56 9.60 -19.86
N ILE A 18 -11.10 8.43 -20.20
CA ILE A 18 -10.91 7.19 -19.42
C ILE A 18 -9.42 6.83 -19.38
N ALA A 19 -8.74 6.84 -20.53
CA ALA A 19 -7.32 6.53 -20.60
C ALA A 19 -6.47 7.53 -19.80
N GLY A 20 -6.72 8.83 -19.93
CA GLY A 20 -6.01 9.88 -19.20
C GLY A 20 -6.21 9.76 -17.69
N TYR A 21 -7.44 9.53 -17.24
CA TYR A 21 -7.74 9.34 -15.82
C TYR A 21 -7.16 8.02 -15.29
N GLY A 22 -7.17 6.95 -16.09
CA GLY A 22 -6.53 5.67 -15.75
C GLY A 22 -5.03 5.82 -15.51
N ILE A 23 -4.31 6.53 -16.37
CA ILE A 23 -2.87 6.83 -16.22
C ILE A 23 -2.62 7.66 -14.95
N TYR A 24 -3.45 8.67 -14.68
CA TYR A 24 -3.36 9.47 -13.46
C TYR A 24 -3.51 8.61 -12.21
N VAL A 25 -4.53 7.74 -12.15
CA VAL A 25 -4.77 6.83 -11.02
C VAL A 25 -3.62 5.85 -10.84
N GLU A 26 -3.13 5.22 -11.92
CA GLU A 26 -2.00 4.30 -11.87
C GLU A 26 -0.75 4.95 -11.26
N ARG A 27 -0.40 6.16 -11.70
CA ARG A 27 0.76 6.89 -11.19
C ARG A 27 0.64 7.20 -9.70
N ASN A 28 -0.54 7.64 -9.25
CA ASN A 28 -0.75 7.94 -7.83
C ASN A 28 -0.74 6.68 -6.97
N ILE A 29 -1.33 5.57 -7.43
CA ILE A 29 -1.28 4.28 -6.73
C ILE A 29 0.17 3.80 -6.61
N LYS A 30 0.95 3.86 -7.69
CA LYS A 30 2.38 3.51 -7.64
C LYS A 30 3.15 4.36 -6.64
N ALA A 31 2.96 5.67 -6.65
CA ALA A 31 3.62 6.58 -5.71
C ALA A 31 3.26 6.24 -4.26
N SER A 32 1.96 6.12 -3.93
CA SER A 32 1.52 5.73 -2.58
C SER A 32 2.01 4.35 -2.17
N ALA A 33 1.99 3.36 -3.07
CA ALA A 33 2.52 2.02 -2.78
C ALA A 33 4.02 2.03 -2.49
N THR A 34 4.80 2.81 -3.25
CA THR A 34 6.24 2.99 -3.00
C THR A 34 6.47 3.64 -1.63
N THR A 35 5.77 4.73 -1.31
CA THR A 35 5.84 5.39 -0.01
C THR A 35 5.49 4.43 1.14
N ILE A 36 4.42 3.62 1.00
CA ILE A 36 4.05 2.64 2.02
C ILE A 36 5.18 1.61 2.22
N LEU A 37 5.73 1.07 1.13
CA LEU A 37 6.75 0.01 1.21
C LEU A 37 8.09 0.54 1.71
N GLU A 38 8.63 1.58 1.08
CA GLU A 38 9.99 2.05 1.32
C GLU A 38 10.08 2.96 2.55
N ASP A 39 9.08 3.86 2.73
CA ASP A 39 9.17 4.89 3.76
C ASP A 39 8.43 4.51 5.05
N ARG A 40 7.56 3.46 5.03
CA ARG A 40 6.75 3.09 6.20
C ARG A 40 6.93 1.66 6.67
N LEU A 41 6.93 0.67 5.77
CA LEU A 41 7.06 -0.73 6.17
C LEU A 41 8.52 -1.16 6.36
N LYS A 42 9.41 -0.71 5.49
CA LYS A 42 10.83 -1.05 5.58
C LYS A 42 11.51 -0.53 6.86
N PRO A 43 11.21 0.68 7.37
CA PRO A 43 11.76 1.16 8.63
C PRO A 43 11.28 0.42 9.89
N VAL A 44 10.09 -0.20 9.87
CA VAL A 44 9.52 -0.83 11.08
C VAL A 44 10.45 -1.86 11.73
N PRO A 45 11.01 -2.86 11.01
CA PRO A 45 11.96 -3.79 11.62
C PRO A 45 13.20 -3.09 12.21
N LEU A 46 13.72 -2.07 11.52
CA LEU A 46 14.92 -1.34 11.96
C LEU A 46 14.70 -0.64 13.30
N ILE A 47 13.52 -0.05 13.50
CA ILE A 47 13.11 0.56 14.77
C ILE A 47 12.82 -0.51 15.82
N SER A 48 12.08 -1.59 15.44
CA SER A 48 11.68 -2.66 16.36
C SER A 48 12.89 -3.38 16.97
N HIS A 49 13.92 -3.67 16.17
CA HIS A 49 15.12 -4.34 16.68
C HIS A 49 15.84 -3.49 17.73
N ARG A 50 15.81 -2.16 17.58
CA ARG A 50 16.38 -1.26 18.60
C ARG A 50 15.52 -1.21 19.86
N PHE A 51 14.19 -1.23 19.72
CA PHE A 51 13.24 -1.38 20.81
C PHE A 51 13.48 -2.70 21.57
N ASP A 52 13.60 -3.83 20.86
CA ASP A 52 13.82 -5.16 21.44
C ASP A 52 15.19 -5.28 22.13
N TYR A 53 16.21 -4.59 21.61
CA TYR A 53 17.51 -4.54 22.29
C TYR A 53 17.39 -3.98 23.70
N TYR A 54 16.72 -2.86 23.90
CA TYR A 54 16.55 -2.28 25.24
C TYR A 54 15.49 -2.98 26.06
N GLY A 55 14.33 -3.29 25.46
CA GLY A 55 13.18 -3.85 26.16
C GLY A 55 13.31 -5.32 26.53
N THR A 56 14.16 -6.07 25.80
CA THR A 56 14.39 -7.49 26.06
C THR A 56 15.84 -7.75 26.42
N THR A 57 16.77 -7.53 25.48
CA THR A 57 18.17 -7.94 25.68
C THR A 57 18.80 -7.27 26.90
N VAL A 58 18.65 -5.95 27.04
CA VAL A 58 19.24 -5.24 28.19
C VAL A 58 18.47 -5.53 29.47
N GLN A 59 17.13 -5.47 29.43
CA GLN A 59 16.33 -5.73 30.63
C GLN A 59 16.50 -7.15 31.15
N ASP A 60 16.49 -8.19 30.31
CA ASP A 60 16.65 -9.59 30.75
C ASP A 60 17.99 -9.84 31.43
N ASN A 61 19.04 -9.12 31.03
CA ASN A 61 20.38 -9.30 31.62
C ASN A 61 20.63 -8.45 32.85
N PHE A 62 19.89 -7.35 33.05
CA PHE A 62 20.18 -6.39 34.15
C PHE A 62 19.00 -6.08 35.08
N SER A 63 17.74 -6.43 34.77
CA SER A 63 16.56 -6.06 35.58
C SER A 63 16.20 -7.09 36.64
N SER A 64 16.84 -8.25 36.71
CA SER A 64 16.60 -9.21 37.79
C SER A 64 17.02 -8.66 39.14
N HIS A 65 16.28 -8.97 40.22
CA HIS A 65 16.63 -8.56 41.57
C HIS A 65 18.03 -9.02 42.04
N VAL A 66 18.54 -10.06 41.37
CA VAL A 66 19.89 -10.58 41.53
C VAL A 66 20.43 -10.86 40.14
N VAL A 67 21.46 -10.12 39.71
CA VAL A 67 22.12 -10.34 38.44
C VAL A 67 22.85 -11.66 38.45
N ASP A 68 22.52 -12.54 37.50
CA ASP A 68 23.32 -13.72 37.24
C ASP A 68 24.59 -13.32 36.49
N TYR A 69 25.66 -13.05 37.19
CA TYR A 69 26.92 -12.57 36.61
C TYR A 69 27.58 -13.58 35.70
N ASP A 70 27.39 -14.89 35.94
CA ASP A 70 28.01 -15.92 35.11
C ASP A 70 27.27 -15.98 33.76
N GLN A 71 25.95 -15.87 33.77
CA GLN A 71 25.14 -15.77 32.56
C GLN A 71 25.40 -14.42 31.84
N LEU A 72 25.46 -13.30 32.56
CA LEU A 72 25.73 -11.98 31.97
C LEU A 72 27.09 -11.96 31.24
N LEU A 73 28.13 -12.55 31.86
CA LEU A 73 29.47 -12.60 31.28
C LEU A 73 29.51 -13.56 30.06
N ALA A 74 28.77 -14.68 30.10
CA ALA A 74 28.62 -15.57 28.99
C ALA A 74 27.90 -14.88 27.78
N ASN A 75 26.88 -14.07 28.09
CA ASN A 75 26.08 -13.36 27.07
C ASN A 75 26.71 -12.04 26.59
N ARG A 76 27.78 -11.56 27.26
CA ARG A 76 28.38 -10.26 26.94
C ARG A 76 28.70 -10.05 25.46
N GLY A 77 29.26 -11.08 24.82
CA GLY A 77 29.61 -11.04 23.40
C GLY A 77 28.37 -10.93 22.50
N GLU A 78 27.30 -11.59 22.87
CA GLU A 78 26.03 -11.53 22.17
C GLU A 78 25.33 -10.20 22.34
N ILE A 79 25.29 -9.67 23.58
CA ILE A 79 24.75 -8.32 23.86
C ILE A 79 25.45 -7.25 23.01
N GLN A 80 26.79 -7.30 22.95
CA GLN A 80 27.59 -6.36 22.15
C GLN A 80 27.31 -6.52 20.64
N LYS A 81 27.15 -7.76 20.15
CA LYS A 81 26.83 -8.04 18.76
C LYS A 81 25.45 -7.50 18.38
N ILE A 82 24.43 -7.75 19.22
CA ILE A 82 23.08 -7.25 19.00
C ILE A 82 23.09 -5.72 19.03
N LYS A 83 23.78 -5.10 19.97
CA LYS A 83 23.96 -3.65 20.04
C LYS A 83 24.50 -3.09 18.72
N GLN A 84 25.63 -3.59 18.24
CA GLN A 84 26.25 -3.14 16.99
C GLN A 84 25.34 -3.33 15.77
N GLN A 85 24.62 -4.45 15.72
CA GLN A 85 23.66 -4.71 14.64
C GLN A 85 22.52 -3.70 14.67
N THR A 86 21.92 -3.47 15.82
CA THR A 86 20.78 -2.55 15.95
C THR A 86 21.20 -1.08 15.81
N GLU A 87 22.45 -0.71 16.18
CA GLU A 87 23.03 0.60 15.87
C GLU A 87 23.14 0.83 14.35
N LYS A 88 23.65 -0.16 13.61
CA LYS A 88 23.75 -0.07 12.16
C LYS A 88 22.36 0.07 11.51
N GLU A 89 21.39 -0.70 11.96
CA GLU A 89 20.01 -0.64 11.50
C GLU A 89 19.35 0.71 11.81
N TRP A 90 19.64 1.26 12.98
CA TRP A 90 19.20 2.61 13.36
C TRP A 90 19.80 3.70 12.47
N GLU A 91 21.08 3.60 12.12
CA GLU A 91 21.71 4.51 11.14
C GLU A 91 21.09 4.37 9.74
N GLU A 92 20.77 3.13 9.32
CA GLU A 92 20.04 2.89 8.08
C GLU A 92 18.67 3.58 8.10
N TYR A 93 17.89 3.44 9.19
CA TYR A 93 16.63 4.14 9.36
C TYR A 93 16.78 5.65 9.27
N LYS A 94 17.73 6.25 9.99
CA LYS A 94 17.99 7.69 9.96
C LYS A 94 18.37 8.22 8.58
N SER A 95 18.91 7.38 7.72
CA SER A 95 19.26 7.74 6.34
C SER A 95 18.07 7.75 5.37
N THR A 96 16.90 7.24 5.79
CA THR A 96 15.67 7.27 4.98
C THR A 96 15.04 8.66 5.01
N TYR A 97 14.01 8.87 4.18
CA TYR A 97 13.23 10.10 4.24
C TYR A 97 12.42 10.17 5.53
N LEU A 98 12.75 11.13 6.39
CA LEU A 98 12.04 11.41 7.63
C LEU A 98 11.09 12.59 7.45
N THR A 99 9.84 12.45 7.90
CA THR A 99 8.95 13.61 8.04
C THR A 99 9.44 14.54 9.15
N PRO A 100 9.02 15.80 9.20
CA PRO A 100 9.39 16.70 10.30
C PRO A 100 9.04 16.15 11.69
N GLU A 101 7.91 15.45 11.83
CA GLU A 101 7.49 14.81 13.07
C GLU A 101 8.42 13.65 13.46
N GLU A 102 8.77 12.78 12.49
CA GLU A 102 9.75 11.70 12.68
C GLU A 102 11.12 12.23 13.08
N ALA A 103 11.60 13.27 12.41
CA ALA A 103 12.91 13.85 12.70
C ALA A 103 13.05 14.31 14.15
N VAL A 104 11.98 14.87 14.73
CA VAL A 104 11.95 15.26 16.15
C VAL A 104 12.02 14.04 17.05
N LEU A 105 11.19 13.01 16.80
CA LEU A 105 11.20 11.78 17.58
C LEU A 105 12.53 11.04 17.48
N VAL A 106 13.11 10.95 16.27
CA VAL A 106 14.44 10.36 16.04
C VAL A 106 15.52 11.07 16.85
N GLN A 107 15.49 12.41 16.91
CA GLN A 107 16.46 13.17 17.70
C GLN A 107 16.30 12.92 19.21
N HIS A 108 15.06 12.79 19.71
CA HIS A 108 14.79 12.44 21.10
C HIS A 108 15.27 11.03 21.42
N ALA A 109 14.85 10.04 20.60
CA ALA A 109 15.27 8.66 20.76
C ALA A 109 16.78 8.51 20.73
N GLN A 110 17.50 9.19 19.82
CA GLN A 110 18.95 9.14 19.72
C GLN A 110 19.63 9.58 21.03
N ARG A 111 19.19 10.69 21.62
CA ARG A 111 19.77 11.16 22.90
C ARG A 111 19.53 10.16 24.02
N GLY A 112 18.33 9.61 24.11
CA GLY A 112 18.02 8.58 25.09
C GLY A 112 18.87 7.31 24.91
N MET A 113 19.06 6.88 23.63
CA MET A 113 19.90 5.74 23.27
C MET A 113 21.37 5.97 23.66
N ASP A 114 21.93 7.15 23.39
CA ASP A 114 23.31 7.48 23.76
C ASP A 114 23.51 7.35 25.27
N GLU A 115 22.59 7.89 26.09
CA GLU A 115 22.64 7.81 27.54
C GLU A 115 22.46 6.37 28.08
N ALA A 116 21.53 5.60 27.45
CA ALA A 116 21.29 4.21 27.83
C ALA A 116 22.48 3.31 27.46
N ASP A 117 23.07 3.51 26.28
CA ASP A 117 24.22 2.76 25.79
C ASP A 117 25.49 3.02 26.66
N ASP A 118 25.69 4.25 27.09
CA ASP A 118 26.79 4.60 28.03
C ASP A 118 26.62 3.87 29.38
N LEU A 119 25.38 3.82 29.89
CA LEU A 119 25.09 3.07 31.12
C LEU A 119 25.32 1.57 30.92
N VAL A 120 24.79 0.97 29.83
CA VAL A 120 24.96 -0.46 29.53
C VAL A 120 26.43 -0.83 29.40
N ASN A 121 27.22 -0.02 28.69
CA ASN A 121 28.66 -0.23 28.54
C ASN A 121 29.34 -0.21 29.90
N THR A 122 29.00 0.79 30.76
CA THR A 122 29.53 0.91 32.13
C THR A 122 29.20 -0.33 32.98
N LEU A 123 27.94 -0.84 32.88
CA LEU A 123 27.53 -2.04 33.62
C LEU A 123 28.27 -3.28 33.13
N LEU A 124 28.46 -3.45 31.82
CA LEU A 124 29.20 -4.58 31.24
C LEU A 124 30.68 -4.57 31.60
N GLU A 125 31.30 -3.41 31.71
CA GLU A 125 32.70 -3.26 32.15
C GLU A 125 32.85 -3.57 33.66
N LYS A 126 31.97 -3.00 34.50
CA LYS A 126 31.96 -3.22 35.93
C LYS A 126 31.57 -4.64 36.31
N ALA A 127 30.75 -5.34 35.53
CA ALA A 127 30.41 -6.75 35.77
C ALA A 127 31.65 -7.66 35.80
N VAL A 128 32.72 -7.29 35.10
CA VAL A 128 33.99 -8.03 35.09
C VAL A 128 34.87 -7.66 36.29
N THR A 129 34.88 -6.37 36.70
CA THR A 129 35.87 -5.81 37.61
C THR A 129 35.32 -5.55 39.01
N ASP A 130 34.04 -5.17 39.12
CA ASP A 130 33.42 -4.75 40.39
C ASP A 130 31.90 -5.02 40.37
N ARG A 131 31.53 -6.27 40.68
CA ARG A 131 30.12 -6.71 40.74
C ARG A 131 29.27 -5.90 41.73
N LYS A 132 29.88 -5.49 42.88
CA LYS A 132 29.17 -4.69 43.88
C LYS A 132 28.81 -3.30 43.37
N ALA A 133 29.64 -2.72 42.53
CA ALA A 133 29.31 -1.45 41.89
C ALA A 133 28.12 -1.60 40.94
N VAL A 134 28.02 -2.73 40.19
CA VAL A 134 26.85 -3.01 39.32
C VAL A 134 25.58 -3.10 40.17
N ASP A 135 25.60 -3.92 41.26
CA ASP A 135 24.44 -4.06 42.15
C ASP A 135 24.03 -2.70 42.74
N SER A 136 24.99 -1.88 43.13
CA SER A 136 24.72 -0.53 43.67
C SER A 136 24.09 0.40 42.61
N ILE A 137 24.57 0.36 41.39
CA ILE A 137 24.02 1.17 40.29
C ILE A 137 22.59 0.72 39.99
N LEU A 138 22.37 -0.60 39.85
CA LEU A 138 21.04 -1.14 39.51
C LEU A 138 20.03 -0.90 40.65
N ALA A 139 20.46 -0.94 41.91
CA ALA A 139 19.60 -0.65 43.07
C ALA A 139 19.03 0.78 43.06
N THR A 140 19.65 1.72 42.34
CA THR A 140 19.11 3.09 42.19
C THR A 140 17.92 3.18 41.27
N GLY A 141 17.64 2.15 40.45
CA GLY A 141 16.62 2.18 39.41
C GLY A 141 17.02 2.95 38.17
N ILE A 142 18.27 3.43 38.07
CA ILE A 142 18.77 4.24 36.93
C ILE A 142 18.63 3.54 35.58
N LEU A 143 18.69 2.20 35.56
CA LEU A 143 18.54 1.45 34.33
C LEU A 143 17.15 1.72 33.67
N ASN A 144 16.08 1.59 34.47
CA ASN A 144 14.73 1.86 33.98
C ASN A 144 14.53 3.35 33.65
N GLU A 145 15.13 4.24 34.44
CA GLU A 145 15.09 5.69 34.19
C GLU A 145 15.69 6.04 32.80
N LYS A 146 16.77 5.35 32.38
CA LYS A 146 17.42 5.59 31.10
C LYS A 146 16.78 4.83 29.92
N ILE A 147 16.24 3.63 30.16
CA ILE A 147 15.67 2.79 29.12
C ILE A 147 14.23 3.17 28.77
N ASN A 148 13.39 3.48 29.77
CA ASN A 148 11.97 3.76 29.51
C ASN A 148 11.75 4.90 28.50
N PRO A 149 12.45 6.05 28.56
CA PRO A 149 12.30 7.08 27.54
C PRO A 149 12.64 6.60 26.12
N VAL A 150 13.67 5.74 25.99
CA VAL A 150 14.03 5.15 24.68
C VAL A 150 12.92 4.26 24.16
N LEU A 151 12.32 3.43 25.03
CA LEU A 151 11.20 2.57 24.67
C LEU A 151 9.98 3.40 24.26
N ASP A 152 9.67 4.46 24.99
CA ASP A 152 8.56 5.36 24.70
C ASP A 152 8.75 6.06 23.35
N ASP A 153 9.94 6.62 23.08
CA ASP A 153 10.25 7.32 21.83
C ASP A 153 10.27 6.37 20.64
N THR A 154 10.85 5.17 20.78
CA THR A 154 10.85 4.17 19.71
C THR A 154 9.45 3.61 19.43
N ASN A 155 8.63 3.42 20.47
CA ASN A 155 7.23 3.05 20.30
C ASN A 155 6.43 4.16 19.60
N ALA A 156 6.64 5.42 19.95
CA ALA A 156 6.01 6.55 19.26
C ALA A 156 6.39 6.59 17.77
N LEU A 157 7.63 6.27 17.40
CA LEU A 157 8.04 6.13 16.02
C LEU A 157 7.31 4.99 15.30
N LEU A 158 7.16 3.82 15.94
CA LEU A 158 6.41 2.68 15.38
C LEU A 158 4.93 3.01 15.17
N GLU A 159 4.32 3.70 16.13
CA GLU A 159 2.95 4.17 16.02
C GLU A 159 2.78 5.17 14.87
N LEU A 160 3.73 6.11 14.72
CA LEU A 160 3.72 7.08 13.63
C LEU A 160 3.84 6.41 12.27
N GLN A 161 4.75 5.42 12.10
CA GLN A 161 4.88 4.64 10.88
C GLN A 161 3.56 3.94 10.52
N THR A 162 2.93 3.32 11.51
CA THR A 162 1.65 2.62 11.35
C THR A 162 0.52 3.59 10.96
N LYS A 163 0.44 4.75 11.63
CA LYS A 163 -0.57 5.79 11.37
C LYS A 163 -0.44 6.32 9.95
N VAL A 164 0.75 6.75 9.55
CA VAL A 164 1.00 7.31 8.21
C VAL A 164 0.79 6.26 7.12
N GLY A 165 1.26 5.03 7.34
CA GLY A 165 1.01 3.92 6.43
C GLY A 165 -0.48 3.63 6.20
N LYS A 166 -1.28 3.71 7.28
CA LYS A 166 -2.75 3.58 7.21
C LYS A 166 -3.38 4.74 6.43
N GLU A 167 -2.97 5.97 6.69
CA GLU A 167 -3.47 7.16 5.98
C GLU A 167 -3.19 7.09 4.48
N GLU A 168 -1.98 6.70 4.07
CA GLU A 168 -1.63 6.51 2.65
C GLU A 168 -2.44 5.38 2.01
N THR A 169 -2.64 4.27 2.74
CA THR A 169 -3.49 3.17 2.28
C THR A 169 -4.94 3.62 2.06
N MET A 170 -5.49 4.42 2.96
CA MET A 170 -6.85 4.95 2.82
C MET A 170 -6.97 5.90 1.62
N LYS A 171 -6.00 6.78 1.39
CA LYS A 171 -5.95 7.65 0.19
C LYS A 171 -5.96 6.83 -1.09
N MET A 172 -5.20 5.73 -1.13
CA MET A 172 -5.15 4.82 -2.28
C MET A 172 -6.50 4.12 -2.51
N ILE A 173 -7.17 3.66 -1.44
CA ILE A 173 -8.50 3.05 -1.50
C ILE A 173 -9.54 4.05 -2.02
N ASP A 174 -9.52 5.28 -1.53
CA ASP A 174 -10.45 6.33 -1.98
C ASP A 174 -10.22 6.68 -3.46
N LEU A 175 -8.97 6.73 -3.90
CA LEU A 175 -8.64 6.94 -5.30
C LEU A 175 -9.18 5.82 -6.20
N LEU A 176 -9.00 4.55 -5.78
CA LEU A 176 -9.56 3.38 -6.48
C LEU A 176 -11.09 3.41 -6.53
N LYS A 177 -11.75 3.76 -5.43
CA LYS A 177 -13.21 3.88 -5.35
C LYS A 177 -13.73 4.97 -6.31
N ASN A 178 -13.08 6.13 -6.31
CA ASN A 178 -13.43 7.23 -7.21
C ASN A 178 -13.22 6.84 -8.68
N PHE A 179 -12.14 6.13 -9.00
CA PHE A 179 -11.90 5.58 -10.33
C PHE A 179 -12.98 4.58 -10.74
N SER A 180 -13.36 3.66 -9.86
CA SER A 180 -14.44 2.69 -10.10
C SER A 180 -15.76 3.39 -10.38
N ASN A 181 -16.14 4.39 -9.58
CA ASN A 181 -17.36 5.17 -9.79
C ASN A 181 -17.35 5.92 -11.12
N PHE A 182 -16.22 6.52 -11.49
CA PHE A 182 -16.01 7.17 -12.77
C PHE A 182 -16.18 6.18 -13.93
N MET A 183 -15.57 5.01 -13.85
CA MET A 183 -15.68 3.95 -14.85
C MET A 183 -17.13 3.47 -15.02
N MET A 184 -17.86 3.26 -13.93
CA MET A 184 -19.28 2.88 -13.98
C MET A 184 -20.14 3.96 -14.64
N GLY A 185 -19.90 5.23 -14.32
CA GLY A 185 -20.58 6.36 -14.99
C GLY A 185 -20.28 6.44 -16.49
N ALA A 186 -19.00 6.29 -16.85
CA ALA A 186 -18.58 6.28 -18.25
C ALA A 186 -19.20 5.11 -19.04
N LEU A 187 -19.26 3.91 -18.44
CA LEU A 187 -19.90 2.74 -19.04
C LEU A 187 -21.41 2.95 -19.23
N ALA A 188 -22.10 3.47 -18.23
CA ALA A 188 -23.53 3.78 -18.32
C ALA A 188 -23.81 4.78 -19.45
N LEU A 189 -23.00 5.85 -19.56
CA LEU A 189 -23.09 6.82 -20.64
C LEU A 189 -22.86 6.18 -22.02
N ALA A 190 -21.86 5.31 -22.14
CA ALA A 190 -21.57 4.60 -23.39
C ALA A 190 -22.75 3.70 -23.82
N VAL A 191 -23.39 2.99 -22.88
CA VAL A 191 -24.58 2.16 -23.14
C VAL A 191 -25.75 3.01 -23.64
N VAL A 192 -26.02 4.16 -23.01
CA VAL A 192 -27.08 5.08 -23.46
C VAL A 192 -26.81 5.62 -24.87
N LEU A 193 -25.55 6.02 -25.13
CA LEU A 193 -25.15 6.51 -26.44
C LEU A 193 -25.30 5.41 -27.55
N LEU A 194 -24.87 4.19 -27.27
CA LEU A 194 -25.04 3.06 -28.19
C LEU A 194 -26.52 2.76 -28.43
N GLY A 195 -27.33 2.73 -27.38
CA GLY A 195 -28.78 2.51 -27.48
C GLY A 195 -29.47 3.56 -28.34
N SER A 196 -29.08 4.82 -28.24
CA SER A 196 -29.64 5.93 -29.03
C SER A 196 -29.37 5.80 -30.53
N ILE A 197 -28.37 5.03 -30.94
CA ILE A 197 -28.04 4.77 -32.34
C ILE A 197 -28.68 3.46 -32.84
N VAL A 198 -28.58 2.41 -32.04
CA VAL A 198 -29.04 1.08 -32.42
C VAL A 198 -30.57 1.03 -32.50
N TYR A 199 -31.27 1.70 -31.55
CA TYR A 199 -32.74 1.71 -31.54
C TYR A 199 -33.38 2.24 -32.85
N PRO A 200 -33.02 3.42 -33.39
CA PRO A 200 -33.59 3.89 -34.67
C PRO A 200 -33.18 3.02 -35.86
N MET A 201 -32.03 2.34 -35.84
CA MET A 201 -31.60 1.42 -36.89
C MET A 201 -32.49 0.16 -36.94
N ILE A 202 -32.81 -0.41 -35.78
CA ILE A 202 -33.70 -1.57 -35.67
C ILE A 202 -35.12 -1.20 -36.15
N LYS A 203 -35.67 -0.07 -35.67
CA LYS A 203 -37.00 0.41 -36.07
C LYS A 203 -37.11 0.62 -37.58
N LYS A 204 -36.06 1.13 -38.23
CA LYS A 204 -36.00 1.35 -39.65
C LYS A 204 -35.94 0.04 -40.47
N GLN A 205 -35.44 -1.05 -39.89
CA GLN A 205 -35.48 -2.39 -40.53
C GLN A 205 -36.85 -3.03 -40.41
N GLU A 206 -37.60 -2.82 -39.34
CA GLU A 206 -38.96 -3.34 -39.18
C GLU A 206 -39.97 -2.66 -40.10
N GLU A 207 -39.76 -1.40 -40.44
CA GLU A 207 -40.61 -0.61 -41.36
C GLU A 207 -40.37 -0.93 -42.85
N LYS A 208 -39.37 -1.75 -43.22
CA LYS A 208 -39.22 -2.20 -44.61
C LYS A 208 -40.41 -3.07 -44.99
N PRO A 209 -41.16 -2.71 -46.10
CA PRO A 209 -42.32 -3.46 -46.51
C PRO A 209 -41.92 -4.91 -46.81
N LYS A 210 -42.64 -5.86 -46.21
CA LYS A 210 -42.45 -7.29 -46.51
C LYS A 210 -42.54 -7.49 -48.02
N PRO A 211 -41.63 -8.23 -48.66
CA PRO A 211 -41.64 -8.45 -50.11
C PRO A 211 -43.02 -9.00 -50.49
N LYS A 212 -43.74 -8.28 -51.40
CA LYS A 212 -45.04 -8.73 -51.90
C LYS A 212 -44.87 -10.15 -52.38
N ARG A 213 -45.58 -11.08 -51.75
CA ARG A 213 -45.69 -12.47 -52.24
C ARG A 213 -46.02 -12.40 -53.70
N ARG A 214 -45.16 -12.85 -54.59
CA ARG A 214 -45.46 -13.02 -56.02
C ARG A 214 -46.67 -13.95 -56.15
N THR A 215 -47.78 -13.42 -56.62
CA THR A 215 -48.96 -14.21 -56.98
C THR A 215 -48.54 -15.28 -57.98
N PRO A 216 -48.92 -16.54 -57.81
CA PRO A 216 -48.56 -17.59 -58.77
C PRO A 216 -49.16 -17.25 -60.16
N VAL A 217 -48.31 -17.17 -61.19
CA VAL A 217 -48.71 -16.97 -62.58
C VAL A 217 -49.60 -18.14 -62.94
N LYS A 218 -50.89 -17.86 -63.29
CA LYS A 218 -51.83 -18.83 -63.89
C LYS A 218 -51.18 -19.39 -65.13
N LYS A 219 -50.91 -20.67 -65.13
CA LYS A 219 -50.52 -21.40 -66.37
C LYS A 219 -51.65 -21.31 -67.38
N THR A 220 -51.43 -20.56 -68.46
CA THR A 220 -52.28 -20.54 -69.66
C THR A 220 -52.27 -21.93 -70.27
N THR A 221 -53.42 -22.57 -70.26
CA THR A 221 -53.67 -23.82 -70.98
C THR A 221 -53.53 -23.62 -72.47
N THR A 222 -52.63 -24.31 -73.12
CA THR A 222 -52.40 -24.37 -74.55
C THR A 222 -53.63 -25.00 -75.20
N PRO A 223 -54.21 -24.41 -76.28
CA PRO A 223 -55.35 -25.01 -76.98
C PRO A 223 -54.95 -26.27 -77.79
N LYS A 224 -55.75 -27.33 -77.60
CA LYS A 224 -55.66 -28.61 -78.33
C LYS A 224 -55.85 -28.39 -79.81
N LYS A 225 -54.92 -28.84 -80.66
CA LYS A 225 -54.98 -28.95 -82.07
C LYS A 225 -56.08 -29.99 -82.50
N PRO A 226 -56.94 -29.70 -83.48
CA PRO A 226 -57.93 -30.65 -83.91
C PRO A 226 -57.32 -31.79 -84.77
N ALA A 227 -57.82 -33.01 -84.54
CA ALA A 227 -57.46 -34.22 -85.28
C ALA A 227 -58.03 -34.20 -86.69
N VAL A 228 -57.16 -34.44 -87.68
CA VAL A 228 -57.54 -34.70 -89.07
C VAL A 228 -57.87 -36.20 -89.23
N LYS A 229 -59.09 -36.52 -89.65
CA LYS A 229 -59.49 -37.87 -90.08
C LYS A 229 -58.94 -38.15 -91.47
N LYS A 230 -58.34 -39.32 -91.63
CA LYS A 230 -58.53 -40.21 -92.79
C LYS A 230 -58.70 -41.62 -92.27
#